data_fbea48bdaa8a442976bc81ce527a966e
#
_entry.id   fbea48bdaa8a442976bc81ce527a966e
#
_cell.length_a   1.000
_cell.length_b   1.000
_cell.length_c   1.000
_cell.angle_alpha   90.00
_cell.angle_beta   90.00
_cell.angle_gamma   90.00
#
_symmetry.space_group_name_H-M   'P 1'
#
loop_
_entity.id
_entity.type
_entity.pdbx_description
1 polymer ?
#
loop_
_entity_poly.entity_id
_entity_poly.type
_entity_poly.pdbx_seq_one_letter_code
_entity_poly.pdbx_strand_id
1 'polypeptide(L)'
;MDFEKRSDTRYREIGKITCHELCALPGVLDDISAGGLKMHYAFPVVVELENEYEVEILPSNAKNPIPLKLKCLPQWANEQDGSTYIGFKILYSPDANRLNEFIDHLEQLSEDQLPQIK
;
A
#
# COMPACT_ATOMS: atom_id res chain seq x y z
N MET A 1 13.18 22.02 -0.28
CA MET A 1 13.04 21.31 -0.69
C MET A 1 13.47 20.07 -0.25
N ASP A 2 13.98 19.81 0.67
CA ASP A 2 14.41 18.63 1.07
C ASP A 2 13.40 17.74 1.61
N PHE A 3 12.29 18.21 2.09
CA PHE A 3 11.33 17.34 2.66
C PHE A 3 10.75 16.44 1.64
N GLU A 4 10.75 16.79 0.41
CA GLU A 4 10.27 15.90 -0.53
C GLU A 4 11.14 14.74 -0.66
N LYS A 5 12.38 14.88 -0.54
CA LYS A 5 13.26 13.78 -0.66
C LYS A 5 13.10 12.84 0.45
N ARG A 6 12.82 13.34 1.62
CA ARG A 6 12.61 12.47 2.73
C ARG A 6 11.46 11.59 2.51
N SER A 7 10.37 12.11 1.99
CA SER A 7 9.21 11.32 1.75
C SER A 7 9.48 10.23 0.78
N ASP A 8 10.14 10.54 -0.28
CA ASP A 8 10.42 9.54 -1.26
C ASP A 8 11.22 8.43 -0.67
N THR A 9 12.17 8.76 0.12
CA THR A 9 13.02 7.75 0.69
C THR A 9 12.25 6.83 1.57
N ARG A 10 11.35 7.36 2.33
CA ARG A 10 10.63 6.54 3.26
C ARG A 10 9.73 5.58 2.61
N TYR A 11 9.13 5.97 1.50
CA TYR A 11 8.12 5.14 0.96
C TYR A 11 8.53 4.17 -0.07
N ARG A 12 9.82 4.11 -0.44
CA ARG A 12 10.12 3.24 -1.47
C ARG A 12 9.89 1.87 -1.06
N GLU A 13 9.16 1.16 -1.71
CA GLU A 13 8.99 -0.25 -1.60
C GLU A 13 8.60 -0.79 -0.26
N ILE A 14 7.52 -0.35 0.30
CA ILE A 14 7.05 -1.01 1.50
C ILE A 14 6.37 -2.31 1.18
N GLY A 15 6.00 -2.55 -0.07
CA GLY A 15 5.45 -3.85 -0.42
C GLY A 15 4.90 -3.87 -1.83
N LYS A 16 4.62 -5.08 -2.31
CA LYS A 16 3.90 -5.27 -3.55
C LYS A 16 2.45 -5.59 -3.21
N ILE A 17 1.55 -5.21 -4.09
CA ILE A 17 0.15 -5.44 -3.84
C ILE A 17 -0.46 -5.98 -5.11
N THR A 18 -1.24 -7.05 -5.01
CA THR A 18 -1.90 -7.62 -6.16
C THR A 18 -3.39 -7.62 -5.96
N CYS A 19 -4.10 -7.38 -7.04
CA CYS A 19 -5.54 -7.46 -7.06
C CYS A 19 -5.91 -8.05 -8.40
N HIS A 20 -6.11 -9.37 -8.41
CA HIS A 20 -6.31 -10.06 -9.66
C HIS A 20 -7.57 -9.60 -10.39
N GLU A 21 -8.52 -9.09 -9.66
CA GLU A 21 -9.73 -8.59 -10.30
C GLU A 21 -9.49 -7.32 -11.08
N LEU A 22 -8.44 -6.58 -10.76
CA LEU A 22 -8.11 -5.37 -11.49
C LEU A 22 -7.05 -5.62 -12.54
N CYS A 23 -6.06 -6.41 -12.20
CA CYS A 23 -4.94 -6.59 -13.09
C CYS A 23 -4.14 -7.81 -12.66
N ALA A 24 -3.63 -8.55 -13.63
CA ALA A 24 -2.84 -9.73 -13.32
C ALA A 24 -1.46 -9.39 -12.77
N LEU A 25 -0.98 -8.19 -13.06
CA LEU A 25 0.36 -7.80 -12.63
C LEU A 25 0.30 -7.07 -11.30
N PRO A 26 1.34 -7.17 -10.49
CA PRO A 26 1.32 -6.49 -9.20
C PRO A 26 1.53 -5.00 -9.32
N GLY A 27 1.06 -4.28 -8.33
CA GLY A 27 1.33 -2.86 -8.18
C GLY A 27 2.24 -2.64 -7.00
N VAL A 28 2.43 -1.38 -6.67
CA VAL A 28 3.31 -0.96 -5.59
C VAL A 28 2.46 -0.42 -4.46
N LEU A 29 2.73 -0.88 -3.25
CA LEU A 29 2.06 -0.35 -2.08
C LEU A 29 2.82 0.89 -1.64
N ASP A 30 2.16 2.05 -1.69
CA ASP A 30 2.79 3.32 -1.39
C ASP A 30 2.64 3.71 0.08
N ASP A 31 1.53 3.35 0.68
CA ASP A 31 1.27 3.77 2.04
C ASP A 31 0.17 2.90 2.61
N ILE A 32 0.15 2.71 3.92
CA ILE A 32 -0.89 1.92 4.55
C ILE A 32 -1.07 2.35 5.99
N SER A 33 -2.33 2.35 6.42
CA SER A 33 -2.66 2.59 7.81
C SER A 33 -3.76 1.61 8.19
N ALA A 34 -4.22 1.68 9.41
CA ALA A 34 -5.24 0.74 9.86
C ALA A 34 -6.52 0.84 9.04
N GLY A 35 -6.84 2.00 8.54
CA GLY A 35 -8.12 2.19 7.83
C GLY A 35 -8.03 2.16 6.33
N GLY A 36 -6.85 2.25 5.76
CA GLY A 36 -6.76 2.33 4.31
C GLY A 36 -5.36 2.22 3.78
N LEU A 37 -5.26 2.16 2.46
CA LEU A 37 -3.95 2.07 1.83
C LEU A 37 -3.96 2.82 0.52
N LYS A 38 -2.78 3.13 0.03
CA LYS A 38 -2.61 3.78 -1.25
C LYS A 38 -1.62 2.95 -2.05
N MET A 39 -1.93 2.73 -3.30
CA MET A 39 -1.08 1.94 -4.18
C MET A 39 -1.09 2.53 -5.57
N HIS A 40 -0.20 2.06 -6.41
CA HIS A 40 -0.27 2.43 -7.81
C HIS A 40 0.21 1.30 -8.71
N TYR A 41 -0.30 1.32 -9.93
CA TYR A 41 0.20 0.50 -11.02
C TYR A 41 0.98 1.42 -11.96
N ALA A 42 2.00 0.87 -12.58
CA ALA A 42 2.82 1.65 -13.50
C ALA A 42 2.21 1.75 -14.89
N PHE A 43 0.93 1.44 -15.02
CA PHE A 43 0.23 1.48 -16.29
C PHE A 43 -1.24 1.75 -16.04
N PRO A 44 -2.03 2.05 -17.07
CA PRO A 44 -3.44 2.36 -16.87
C PRO A 44 -4.23 1.12 -16.47
N VAL A 45 -5.09 1.27 -15.47
CA VAL A 45 -5.98 0.21 -15.01
C VAL A 45 -7.34 0.83 -14.75
N VAL A 46 -8.39 0.14 -15.15
CA VAL A 46 -9.75 0.61 -14.92
C VAL A 46 -10.21 0.15 -13.55
N VAL A 47 -10.69 1.07 -12.74
CA VAL A 47 -11.12 0.76 -11.37
C VAL A 47 -12.58 1.10 -11.23
N GLU A 48 -13.36 0.12 -10.75
CA GLU A 48 -14.78 0.36 -10.48
C GLU A 48 -14.93 0.75 -9.03
N LEU A 49 -15.31 1.98 -8.78
CA LEU A 49 -15.32 2.48 -7.41
C LEU A 49 -16.40 1.85 -6.54
N GLU A 50 -17.41 1.26 -7.14
CA GLU A 50 -18.46 0.65 -6.34
C GLU A 50 -18.17 -0.76 -5.91
N ASN A 51 -17.15 -1.36 -6.45
CA ASN A 51 -16.87 -2.77 -6.18
C ASN A 51 -15.91 -2.96 -5.04
N GLU A 52 -16.12 -4.02 -4.27
CA GLU A 52 -15.15 -4.45 -3.29
C GLU A 52 -14.15 -5.37 -3.98
N TYR A 53 -12.91 -5.26 -3.60
CA TYR A 53 -11.85 -6.05 -4.21
C TYR A 53 -11.06 -6.80 -3.16
N GLU A 54 -10.60 -7.99 -3.52
CA GLU A 54 -9.68 -8.71 -2.66
C GLU A 54 -8.27 -8.38 -3.10
N VAL A 55 -7.47 -7.91 -2.17
CA VAL A 55 -6.09 -7.56 -2.46
C VAL A 55 -5.18 -8.36 -1.56
N GLU A 56 -3.96 -8.59 -2.05
CA GLU A 56 -2.94 -9.26 -1.27
C GLU A 56 -1.71 -8.38 -1.24
N ILE A 57 -1.15 -8.22 -0.06
CA ILE A 57 0.06 -7.44 0.12
C ILE A 57 1.20 -8.39 0.44
N LEU A 58 2.33 -8.19 -0.24
CA LEU A 58 3.53 -8.94 0.02
C LEU A 58 4.56 -7.96 0.57
N PRO A 59 4.82 -7.98 1.88
CA PRO A 59 5.75 -7.03 2.47
C PRO A 59 7.16 -7.18 1.91
N SER A 60 7.80 -6.05 1.69
CA SER A 60 9.12 -6.07 1.07
C SER A 60 10.23 -6.48 2.00
N ASN A 61 10.08 -6.19 3.27
CA ASN A 61 11.20 -6.38 4.18
C ASN A 61 11.17 -7.69 4.92
N ALA A 62 10.32 -8.61 4.54
CA ALA A 62 10.27 -9.90 5.20
C ALA A 62 11.15 -10.89 4.49
N LYS A 63 11.79 -11.78 5.23
CA LYS A 63 12.61 -12.77 4.63
C LYS A 63 11.79 -13.77 3.88
N ASN A 64 10.75 -14.29 4.47
CA ASN A 64 9.85 -15.21 3.81
C ASN A 64 8.48 -14.61 3.89
N PRO A 65 8.17 -13.69 3.01
CA PRO A 65 6.92 -12.95 3.14
C PRO A 65 5.73 -13.86 2.89
N ILE A 66 4.75 -13.75 3.76
CA ILE A 66 3.50 -14.45 3.60
C ILE A 66 2.48 -13.40 3.23
N PRO A 67 1.74 -13.59 2.14
CA PRO A 67 0.81 -12.56 1.71
C PRO A 67 -0.22 -12.23 2.77
N LEU A 68 -0.57 -10.95 2.84
CA LEU A 68 -1.63 -10.47 3.71
C LEU A 68 -2.85 -10.25 2.85
N LYS A 69 -3.96 -10.87 3.19
CA LYS A 69 -5.17 -10.76 2.39
C LYS A 69 -6.10 -9.72 3.01
N LEU A 70 -6.70 -8.90 2.17
CA LEU A 70 -7.60 -7.87 2.62
C LEU A 70 -8.77 -7.75 1.67
N LYS A 71 -9.90 -7.31 2.19
CA LYS A 71 -11.03 -6.92 1.36
C LYS A 71 -11.09 -5.40 1.43
N CYS A 72 -11.09 -4.75 0.28
CA CYS A 72 -10.98 -3.31 0.22
C CYS A 72 -12.01 -2.70 -0.71
N LEU A 73 -12.31 -1.44 -0.46
CA LEU A 73 -13.23 -0.69 -1.31
C LEU A 73 -12.50 0.54 -1.82
N PRO A 74 -12.41 0.75 -3.13
CA PRO A 74 -11.72 1.93 -3.65
C PRO A 74 -12.44 3.20 -3.23
N GLN A 75 -11.69 4.18 -2.80
CA GLN A 75 -12.25 5.47 -2.46
C GLN A 75 -12.03 6.47 -3.57
N TRP A 76 -10.94 6.31 -4.30
CA TRP A 76 -10.63 7.17 -5.43
C TRP A 76 -9.60 6.47 -6.31
N ALA A 77 -9.59 6.85 -7.57
CA ALA A 77 -8.59 6.37 -8.51
C ALA A 77 -8.22 7.54 -9.41
N ASN A 78 -6.96 7.62 -9.76
CA ASN A 78 -6.46 8.78 -10.50
C ASN A 78 -5.32 8.35 -11.41
N GLU A 79 -5.36 8.76 -12.65
CA GLU A 79 -4.30 8.43 -13.58
C GLU A 79 -3.37 9.61 -13.75
N GLN A 80 -2.07 9.37 -13.66
CA GLN A 80 -1.10 10.40 -13.78
C GLN A 80 0.08 9.86 -14.54
N ASP A 81 0.41 10.44 -15.66
CA ASP A 81 1.59 10.05 -16.45
C ASP A 81 1.63 8.57 -16.77
N GLY A 82 0.47 8.00 -17.07
CA GLY A 82 0.41 6.61 -17.45
C GLY A 82 0.33 5.63 -16.30
N SER A 83 0.37 6.12 -15.09
CA SER A 83 0.23 5.27 -13.90
C SER A 83 -1.15 5.47 -13.30
N THR A 84 -1.64 4.45 -12.61
CA THR A 84 -2.95 4.53 -11.94
C THR A 84 -2.73 4.47 -10.45
N TYR A 85 -3.14 5.52 -9.75
CA TYR A 85 -3.05 5.59 -8.29
C TYR A 85 -4.42 5.33 -7.70
N ILE A 86 -4.48 4.52 -6.66
CA ILE A 86 -5.75 4.10 -6.06
C ILE A 86 -5.65 4.23 -4.55
N GLY A 87 -6.67 4.85 -3.97
CA GLY A 87 -6.79 4.85 -2.51
C GLY A 87 -7.90 3.89 -2.14
N PHE A 88 -7.60 2.93 -1.28
CA PHE A 88 -8.56 1.93 -0.83
C PHE A 88 -8.85 2.10 0.64
N LYS A 89 -10.10 1.84 1.00
CA LYS A 89 -10.49 1.69 2.39
C LYS A 89 -10.41 0.21 2.70
N ILE A 90 -9.83 -0.16 3.83
CA ILE A 90 -9.75 -1.55 4.24
C ILE A 90 -11.02 -1.91 4.98
N LEU A 91 -11.75 -2.89 4.47
CA LEU A 91 -13.00 -3.32 5.10
C LEU A 91 -12.77 -4.47 6.05
N TYR A 92 -11.87 -5.38 5.72
CA TYR A 92 -11.72 -6.59 6.48
C TYR A 92 -10.44 -7.32 6.09
N SER A 93 -9.82 -7.99 7.03
CA SER A 93 -8.69 -8.85 6.73
C SER A 93 -8.72 -10.09 7.61
N PRO A 94 -8.64 -11.28 7.01
CA PRO A 94 -8.50 -12.49 7.82
C PRO A 94 -7.14 -12.55 8.49
N ASP A 95 -6.20 -11.72 8.06
CA ASP A 95 -4.86 -11.68 8.61
C ASP A 95 -4.65 -10.45 9.48
N ALA A 96 -5.68 -10.03 10.19
CA ALA A 96 -5.67 -8.74 10.89
C ALA A 96 -4.49 -8.59 11.84
N ASN A 97 -4.14 -9.65 12.56
CA ASN A 97 -3.03 -9.53 13.51
C ASN A 97 -1.71 -9.26 12.79
N ARG A 98 -1.45 -10.01 11.73
CA ARG A 98 -0.23 -9.79 10.97
C ARG A 98 -0.25 -8.45 10.27
N LEU A 99 -1.43 -8.02 9.83
CA LEU A 99 -1.57 -6.74 9.18
C LEU A 99 -1.23 -5.61 10.16
N ASN A 100 -1.74 -5.71 11.38
CA ASN A 100 -1.45 -4.70 12.39
C ASN A 100 0.04 -4.68 12.74
N GLU A 101 0.66 -5.84 12.80
CA GLU A 101 2.09 -5.90 13.06
C GLU A 101 2.88 -5.24 11.94
N PHE A 102 2.46 -5.47 10.71
CA PHE A 102 3.12 -4.87 9.57
C PHE A 102 3.00 -3.33 9.63
N ILE A 103 1.81 -2.83 9.93
CA ILE A 103 1.59 -1.40 10.01
C ILE A 103 2.40 -0.80 11.15
N ASP A 104 2.40 -1.46 12.29
CA ASP A 104 3.17 -0.97 13.44
C ASP A 104 4.65 -0.92 13.12
N HIS A 105 5.14 -1.92 12.43
CA HIS A 105 6.55 -1.96 12.05
C HIS A 105 6.90 -0.79 11.13
N LEU A 106 6.03 -0.49 10.18
CA LEU A 106 6.26 0.64 9.30
C LEU A 106 6.27 1.95 10.05
N GLU A 107 5.38 2.08 11.02
CA GLU A 107 5.35 3.30 11.80
C GLU A 107 6.61 3.47 12.62
N GLN A 108 7.10 2.39 13.16
CA GLN A 108 8.32 2.46 13.90
C GLN A 108 9.52 2.81 13.03
N LEU A 109 9.56 2.26 11.83
CA LEU A 109 10.62 2.61 10.92
C LEU A 109 10.57 4.08 10.58
N SER A 110 9.39 4.61 10.35
CA SER A 110 9.26 6.01 10.05
C SER A 110 9.77 6.86 11.17
N GLU A 111 9.42 6.52 12.38
CA GLU A 111 9.91 7.28 13.51
C GLU A 111 11.40 7.21 13.63
N ASP A 112 11.97 6.05 13.42
CA ASP A 112 13.39 5.91 13.51
C ASP A 112 14.10 6.72 12.45
N GLN A 113 13.49 6.88 11.31
CA GLN A 113 14.11 7.62 10.27
C GLN A 113 13.93 9.11 10.38
N LEU A 114 13.02 9.57 11.19
CA LEU A 114 12.88 10.98 11.36
C LEU A 114 14.07 11.54 12.05
N PRO A 115 14.47 12.70 11.68
CA PRO A 115 15.60 13.31 12.31
C PRO A 115 15.27 13.49 13.73
N GLN A 116 16.10 13.06 14.52
CA GLN A 116 15.78 13.21 15.84
C GLN A 116 16.14 14.54 16.23
N ILE A 117 15.56 15.40 15.77
CA ILE A 117 15.85 16.64 16.01
C ILE A 117 15.69 16.90 17.24
N LYS A 118 15.90 16.80 17.87
CA LYS A 118 15.71 17.00 18.97
C LYS A 118 16.35 17.52 19.42
#